data_22b0b12c2dd10177e1f807ec7734947e
#
_entry.id   22b0b12c2dd10177e1f807ec7734947e
#
_cell.length_a   1.000
_cell.length_b   1.000
_cell.length_c   1.000
_cell.angle_alpha   90.00
_cell.angle_beta   90.00
_cell.angle_gamma   90.00
#
_symmetry.space_group_name_H-M   'P 1'
#
loop_
_entity.id
_entity.type
_entity.pdbx_description
1 polymer ?
#
loop_
_entity_poly.entity_id
_entity_poly.type
_entity_poly.pdbx_seq_one_letter_code
_entity_poly.pdbx_strand_id
1 'polypeptide(L)'
;ASDVYKRQAWMGAFAYSIELYFDFSGYSLMALGLGRMLGFEFPKNFKHPYISRSVSEFWRRWHITLGRWFREYVYIPLGGNRKGKARTIFNLFVVWSLTAVWHGAEGHFLIWGASLLLLLALEKAFLLQFLKKSKILSHVYLVLVVPLTWMAFAIADVGQLGVYYARMFPFFGVGETVRQMDFLQYLNCLLYTSPSPRD
;
A
#
# COMPACT_ATOMS: atom_id res chain seq x y z
N ALA A 1 -9.27 27.02 -7.09
CA ALA A 1 -8.14 26.23 -7.65
C ALA A 1 -7.62 25.20 -6.65
N SER A 2 -7.31 25.58 -5.39
CA SER A 2 -6.73 24.66 -4.40
C SER A 2 -7.57 23.37 -4.15
N ASP A 3 -8.89 23.46 -4.16
CA ASP A 3 -9.77 22.31 -3.90
C ASP A 3 -9.84 21.31 -5.06
N VAL A 4 -9.65 21.78 -6.29
CA VAL A 4 -9.58 20.89 -7.47
C VAL A 4 -8.34 19.99 -7.39
N TYR A 5 -7.17 20.56 -7.09
CA TYR A 5 -5.92 19.80 -6.97
C TYR A 5 -5.94 18.78 -5.84
N LYS A 6 -6.57 19.10 -4.70
CA LYS A 6 -6.77 18.16 -3.59
C LYS A 6 -7.60 16.96 -4.03
N ARG A 7 -8.75 17.21 -4.68
CA ARG A 7 -9.62 16.13 -5.18
C ARG A 7 -8.89 15.25 -6.18
N GLN A 8 -8.11 15.85 -7.07
CA GLN A 8 -7.32 15.11 -8.07
C GLN A 8 -6.25 14.23 -7.43
N ALA A 9 -5.53 14.73 -6.42
CA ALA A 9 -4.52 13.95 -5.71
C ALA A 9 -5.15 12.75 -4.98
N TRP A 10 -6.29 12.93 -4.31
CA TRP A 10 -7.02 11.83 -3.69
C TRP A 10 -7.58 10.84 -4.73
N MET A 11 -8.14 11.34 -5.83
CA MET A 11 -8.61 10.47 -6.92
C MET A 11 -7.47 9.65 -7.52
N GLY A 12 -6.30 10.24 -7.73
CA GLY A 12 -5.10 9.54 -8.19
C GLY A 12 -4.67 8.44 -7.22
N ALA A 13 -4.65 8.72 -5.92
CA ALA A 13 -4.30 7.73 -4.91
C ALA A 13 -5.29 6.54 -4.87
N PHE A 14 -6.57 6.80 -5.00
CA PHE A 14 -7.58 5.74 -5.08
C PHE A 14 -7.50 4.96 -6.39
N ALA A 15 -7.35 5.64 -7.53
CA ALA A 15 -7.20 4.99 -8.82
C ALA A 15 -6.00 4.06 -8.85
N TYR A 16 -4.84 4.54 -8.41
CA TYR A 16 -3.64 3.71 -8.28
C TYR A 16 -3.82 2.51 -7.35
N SER A 17 -4.53 2.69 -6.24
CA SER A 17 -4.82 1.58 -5.31
C SER A 17 -5.65 0.48 -5.96
N ILE A 18 -6.61 0.85 -6.82
CA ILE A 18 -7.46 -0.09 -7.57
C ILE A 18 -6.63 -0.75 -8.67
N GLU A 19 -5.89 0.03 -9.44
CA GLU A 19 -4.98 -0.44 -10.49
C GLU A 19 -4.02 -1.49 -9.96
N LEU A 20 -3.25 -1.16 -8.92
CA LEU A 20 -2.28 -2.06 -8.29
C LEU A 20 -2.91 -3.38 -7.82
N TYR A 21 -4.14 -3.32 -7.31
CA TYR A 21 -4.86 -4.52 -6.91
C TYR A 21 -5.24 -5.40 -8.10
N PHE A 22 -5.80 -4.83 -9.14
CA PHE A 22 -6.22 -5.62 -10.30
C PHE A 22 -5.04 -6.19 -11.08
N ASP A 23 -3.99 -5.40 -11.28
CA ASP A 23 -2.78 -5.83 -11.96
C ASP A 23 -2.13 -7.00 -11.22
N PHE A 24 -1.89 -6.84 -9.93
CA PHE A 24 -1.19 -7.88 -9.18
C PHE A 24 -2.09 -9.09 -8.85
N SER A 25 -3.37 -8.89 -8.56
CA SER A 25 -4.28 -10.02 -8.36
C SER A 25 -4.54 -10.77 -9.66
N GLY A 26 -4.66 -10.07 -10.79
CA GLY A 26 -4.81 -10.67 -12.12
C GLY A 26 -3.57 -11.49 -12.51
N TYR A 27 -2.38 -10.90 -12.36
CA TYR A 27 -1.13 -11.62 -12.55
C TYR A 27 -1.05 -12.90 -11.68
N SER A 28 -1.42 -12.78 -10.40
CA SER A 28 -1.43 -13.92 -9.48
C SER A 28 -2.43 -14.99 -9.88
N LEU A 29 -3.60 -14.61 -10.40
CA LEU A 29 -4.61 -15.57 -10.90
C LEU A 29 -4.14 -16.28 -12.18
N MET A 30 -3.44 -15.59 -13.08
CA MET A 30 -2.82 -16.22 -14.25
C MET A 30 -1.78 -17.25 -13.83
N ALA A 31 -0.90 -16.92 -12.87
CA ALA A 31 0.08 -17.88 -12.35
C ALA A 31 -0.57 -19.10 -11.69
N LEU A 32 -1.67 -18.91 -10.95
CA LEU A 32 -2.47 -20.01 -10.38
C LEU A 32 -3.10 -20.90 -11.45
N GLY A 33 -3.63 -20.27 -12.52
CA GLY A 33 -4.21 -20.99 -13.65
C GLY A 33 -3.18 -21.86 -14.38
N LEU A 34 -2.03 -21.28 -14.73
CA LEU A 34 -0.93 -22.01 -15.36
C LEU A 34 -0.42 -23.14 -14.48
N GLY A 35 -0.26 -22.91 -13.18
CA GLY A 35 0.14 -23.96 -12.24
C GLY A 35 -0.83 -25.13 -12.24
N ARG A 36 -2.15 -24.86 -12.23
CA ARG A 36 -3.18 -25.91 -12.30
C ARG A 36 -3.13 -26.73 -13.60
N MET A 37 -2.87 -26.05 -14.73
CA MET A 37 -2.69 -26.76 -16.01
C MET A 37 -1.51 -27.73 -15.99
N LEU A 38 -0.49 -27.45 -15.18
CA LEU A 38 0.68 -28.29 -14.97
C LEU A 38 0.52 -29.30 -13.80
N GLY A 39 -0.66 -29.37 -13.17
CA GLY A 39 -0.95 -30.27 -12.06
C GLY A 39 -0.50 -29.76 -10.68
N PHE A 40 -0.11 -28.48 -10.56
CA PHE A 40 0.28 -27.88 -9.28
C PHE A 40 -0.86 -27.07 -8.65
N GLU A 41 -1.04 -27.21 -7.35
CA GLU A 41 -1.94 -26.37 -6.57
C GLU A 41 -1.16 -25.33 -5.77
N PHE A 42 -1.20 -24.06 -6.21
CA PHE A 42 -0.61 -22.94 -5.50
C PHE A 42 -1.64 -22.25 -4.57
N PRO A 43 -1.21 -21.73 -3.41
CA PRO A 43 -2.09 -21.02 -2.51
C PRO A 43 -2.52 -19.66 -3.11
N LYS A 44 -3.74 -19.21 -2.79
CA LYS A 44 -4.24 -17.89 -3.19
C LYS A 44 -3.37 -16.79 -2.56
N ASN A 45 -3.07 -15.76 -3.36
CA ASN A 45 -2.23 -14.65 -2.95
C ASN A 45 -3.03 -13.43 -2.46
N PHE A 46 -4.31 -13.35 -2.82
CA PHE A 46 -5.22 -12.27 -2.42
C PHE A 46 -6.56 -12.81 -1.89
N LYS A 47 -7.08 -12.15 -0.83
CA LYS A 47 -8.37 -12.49 -0.23
C LYS A 47 -9.14 -11.22 0.15
N HIS A 48 -9.67 -10.49 -0.84
CA HIS A 48 -10.44 -9.26 -0.66
C HIS A 48 -9.77 -8.28 0.32
N PRO A 49 -8.57 -7.75 0.03
CA PRO A 49 -7.79 -6.98 1.01
C PRO A 49 -8.48 -5.68 1.45
N TYR A 50 -9.21 -5.01 0.55
CA TYR A 50 -9.85 -3.72 0.84
C TYR A 50 -11.09 -3.79 1.73
N ILE A 51 -11.63 -4.98 2.05
CA ILE A 51 -12.68 -5.13 3.07
C ILE A 51 -12.11 -5.27 4.48
N SER A 52 -10.81 -5.17 4.66
CA SER A 52 -10.14 -5.26 5.96
C SER A 52 -10.50 -4.09 6.86
N ARG A 53 -10.34 -4.27 8.17
CA ARG A 53 -10.64 -3.27 9.20
C ARG A 53 -9.41 -2.67 9.86
N SER A 54 -8.22 -3.11 9.44
CA SER A 54 -6.94 -2.62 9.94
C SER A 54 -5.85 -2.88 8.91
N VAL A 55 -4.75 -2.15 9.00
CA VAL A 55 -3.56 -2.40 8.18
C VAL A 55 -2.98 -3.78 8.46
N SER A 56 -3.00 -4.22 9.72
CA SER A 56 -2.60 -5.59 10.09
C SER A 56 -3.45 -6.67 9.41
N GLU A 57 -4.75 -6.46 9.26
CA GLU A 57 -5.64 -7.38 8.56
C GLU A 57 -5.44 -7.29 7.05
N PHE A 58 -5.25 -6.08 6.50
CA PHE A 58 -4.99 -5.85 5.09
C PHE A 58 -3.79 -6.68 4.61
N TRP A 59 -2.65 -6.63 5.29
CA TRP A 59 -1.46 -7.38 4.92
C TRP A 59 -1.59 -8.90 5.10
N ARG A 60 -2.52 -9.40 5.88
CA ARG A 60 -2.87 -10.83 5.90
C ARG A 60 -3.69 -11.28 4.70
N ARG A 61 -4.27 -10.34 3.95
CA ARG A 61 -5.12 -10.57 2.79
C ARG A 61 -4.48 -10.14 1.46
N TRP A 62 -3.41 -9.35 1.55
CA TRP A 62 -2.59 -8.86 0.45
C TRP A 62 -1.29 -9.62 0.40
N HIS A 63 -0.89 -10.11 -0.80
CA HIS A 63 0.37 -10.84 -1.03
C HIS A 63 0.64 -11.91 0.04
N ILE A 64 -0.33 -12.80 0.24
CA ILE A 64 -0.39 -13.76 1.35
C ILE A 64 0.84 -14.68 1.39
N THR A 65 1.34 -15.09 0.22
CA THR A 65 2.50 -15.99 0.11
C THR A 65 3.77 -15.31 0.63
N LEU A 66 4.03 -14.05 0.26
CA LEU A 66 5.17 -13.27 0.77
C LEU A 66 5.03 -13.03 2.28
N GLY A 67 3.83 -12.62 2.73
CA GLY A 67 3.55 -12.41 4.14
C GLY A 67 3.76 -13.68 4.99
N ARG A 68 3.39 -14.85 4.45
CA ARG A 68 3.63 -16.15 5.08
C ARG A 68 5.13 -16.43 5.16
N TRP A 69 5.88 -16.22 4.07
CA TRP A 69 7.32 -16.43 4.04
C TRP A 69 8.05 -15.59 5.09
N PHE A 70 7.80 -14.27 5.14
CA PHE A 70 8.40 -13.40 6.15
C PHE A 70 7.98 -13.79 7.58
N ARG A 71 6.74 -14.24 7.75
CA ARG A 71 6.26 -14.71 9.06
C ARG A 71 7.00 -15.96 9.52
N GLU A 72 7.15 -16.96 8.66
CA GLU A 72 7.71 -18.26 9.01
C GLU A 72 9.23 -18.21 9.12
N TYR A 73 9.90 -17.50 8.21
CA TYR A 73 11.36 -17.52 8.13
C TYR A 73 12.05 -16.34 8.84
N VAL A 74 11.34 -15.27 9.15
CA VAL A 74 11.93 -14.09 9.81
C VAL A 74 11.25 -13.82 11.14
N TYR A 75 9.93 -13.58 11.15
CA TYR A 75 9.23 -13.10 12.32
C TYR A 75 9.18 -14.12 13.47
N ILE A 76 8.82 -15.38 13.18
CA ILE A 76 8.76 -16.46 14.18
C ILE A 76 10.13 -16.80 14.73
N PRO A 77 11.19 -17.01 13.93
CA PRO A 77 12.54 -17.27 14.45
C PRO A 77 13.07 -16.15 15.34
N LEU A 78 12.76 -14.88 15.07
CA LEU A 78 13.11 -13.76 15.94
C LEU A 78 12.32 -13.72 17.26
N GLY A 79 11.40 -14.66 17.49
CA GLY A 79 10.61 -14.78 18.72
C GLY A 79 9.14 -14.37 18.59
N GLY A 80 8.72 -13.85 17.41
CA GLY A 80 7.32 -13.49 17.18
C GLY A 80 6.76 -12.50 18.22
N ASN A 81 5.56 -12.79 18.76
CA ASN A 81 4.90 -11.98 19.79
C ASN A 81 5.24 -12.41 21.22
N ARG A 82 6.02 -13.47 21.40
CA ARG A 82 6.13 -14.15 22.71
C ARG A 82 7.06 -13.45 23.68
N LYS A 83 7.94 -12.55 23.21
CA LYS A 83 8.99 -11.91 24.01
C LYS A 83 8.66 -10.45 24.38
N GLY A 84 7.38 -10.10 24.50
CA GLY A 84 6.92 -8.77 24.91
C GLY A 84 6.78 -7.76 23.76
N LYS A 85 6.22 -6.57 24.08
CA LYS A 85 5.86 -5.54 23.09
C LYS A 85 7.08 -4.97 22.35
N ALA A 86 8.15 -4.64 23.06
CA ALA A 86 9.37 -4.06 22.47
C ALA A 86 9.99 -5.01 21.45
N ARG A 87 10.11 -6.30 21.80
CA ARG A 87 10.63 -7.31 20.87
C ARG A 87 9.71 -7.51 19.67
N THR A 88 8.41 -7.44 19.84
CA THR A 88 7.44 -7.51 18.75
C THR A 88 7.62 -6.36 17.76
N ILE A 89 7.83 -5.11 18.25
CA ILE A 89 8.09 -3.94 17.41
C ILE A 89 9.42 -4.09 16.68
N PHE A 90 10.47 -4.55 17.36
CA PHE A 90 11.75 -4.85 16.72
C PHE A 90 11.62 -5.90 15.62
N ASN A 91 10.91 -6.99 15.86
CA ASN A 91 10.68 -8.02 14.85
C ASN A 91 9.91 -7.48 13.64
N LEU A 92 8.92 -6.60 13.85
CA LEU A 92 8.23 -5.89 12.76
C LEU A 92 9.17 -4.96 12.01
N PHE A 93 10.05 -4.24 12.72
CA PHE A 93 11.06 -3.39 12.08
C PHE A 93 11.93 -4.21 11.13
N VAL A 94 12.46 -5.35 11.57
CA VAL A 94 13.27 -6.23 10.72
C VAL A 94 12.48 -6.70 9.50
N VAL A 95 11.24 -7.19 9.70
CA VAL A 95 10.40 -7.68 8.59
C VAL A 95 10.13 -6.56 7.57
N TRP A 96 9.73 -5.37 8.00
CA TRP A 96 9.37 -4.28 7.09
C TRP A 96 10.58 -3.65 6.41
N SER A 97 11.74 -3.61 7.08
CA SER A 97 13.00 -3.21 6.47
C SER A 97 13.42 -4.18 5.36
N LEU A 98 13.35 -5.49 5.62
CA LEU A 98 13.64 -6.51 4.62
C LEU A 98 12.62 -6.49 3.47
N THR A 99 11.34 -6.25 3.77
CA THR A 99 10.29 -6.12 2.75
C THR A 99 10.55 -4.91 1.86
N ALA A 100 10.94 -3.77 2.43
CA ALA A 100 11.27 -2.56 1.68
C ALA A 100 12.48 -2.79 0.75
N VAL A 101 13.56 -3.36 1.27
CA VAL A 101 14.77 -3.67 0.49
C VAL A 101 14.48 -4.71 -0.61
N TRP A 102 13.58 -5.67 -0.35
CA TRP A 102 13.16 -6.68 -1.33
C TRP A 102 12.43 -6.05 -2.52
N HIS A 103 11.63 -5.00 -2.29
CA HIS A 103 10.97 -4.25 -3.36
C HIS A 103 11.94 -3.37 -4.16
N GLY A 104 13.02 -2.90 -3.52
CA GLY A 104 14.08 -2.10 -4.12
C GLY A 104 14.87 -1.34 -3.06
N ALA A 105 16.12 -1.01 -3.38
CA ALA A 105 16.99 -0.25 -2.46
C ALA A 105 16.77 1.28 -2.52
N GLU A 106 15.78 1.74 -3.28
CA GLU A 106 15.47 3.15 -3.46
C GLU A 106 14.79 3.77 -2.24
N GLY A 107 15.02 5.06 -2.00
CA GLY A 107 14.57 5.75 -0.79
C GLY A 107 13.05 5.71 -0.57
N HIS A 108 12.24 5.72 -1.63
CA HIS A 108 10.79 5.69 -1.53
C HIS A 108 10.26 4.35 -0.97
N PHE A 109 10.90 3.20 -1.28
CA PHE A 109 10.53 1.91 -0.68
C PHE A 109 10.85 1.86 0.82
N LEU A 110 11.95 2.51 1.24
CA LEU A 110 12.27 2.64 2.67
C LEU A 110 11.24 3.50 3.40
N ILE A 111 10.81 4.61 2.81
CA ILE A 111 9.74 5.47 3.35
C ILE A 111 8.43 4.70 3.44
N TRP A 112 8.08 3.94 2.39
CA TRP A 112 6.90 3.07 2.37
C TRP A 112 6.96 2.02 3.50
N GLY A 113 8.04 1.27 3.62
CA GLY A 113 8.22 0.27 4.68
C GLY A 113 8.18 0.88 6.09
N ALA A 114 8.82 2.05 6.28
CA ALA A 114 8.80 2.78 7.54
C ALA A 114 7.39 3.29 7.90
N SER A 115 6.61 3.77 6.92
CA SER A 115 5.23 4.19 7.13
C SER A 115 4.34 3.04 7.59
N LEU A 116 4.49 1.87 6.99
CA LEU A 116 3.76 0.66 7.38
C LEU A 116 4.18 0.14 8.76
N LEU A 117 5.47 0.18 9.07
CA LEU A 117 5.96 -0.15 10.41
C LEU A 117 5.32 0.77 11.47
N LEU A 118 5.29 2.08 11.21
CA LEU A 118 4.68 3.06 12.11
C LEU A 118 3.19 2.76 12.33
N LEU A 119 2.44 2.55 11.24
CA LEU A 119 1.01 2.22 11.31
C LEU A 119 0.75 0.94 12.10
N LEU A 120 1.51 -0.11 11.84
CA LEU A 120 1.38 -1.38 12.55
C LEU A 120 1.77 -1.27 14.03
N ALA A 121 2.78 -0.46 14.36
CA ALA A 121 3.16 -0.18 15.74
C ALA A 121 2.05 0.59 16.48
N LEU A 122 1.47 1.63 15.87
CA LEU A 122 0.33 2.38 16.40
C LEU A 122 -0.91 1.50 16.57
N GLU A 123 -1.23 0.64 15.59
CA GLU A 123 -2.31 -0.34 15.70
C GLU A 123 -2.11 -1.25 16.92
N LYS A 124 -0.92 -1.80 17.09
CA LYS A 124 -0.61 -2.69 18.21
C LYS A 124 -0.57 -1.97 19.56
N ALA A 125 -0.16 -0.70 19.60
CA ALA A 125 -0.07 0.07 20.83
C ALA A 125 -1.46 0.39 21.41
N PHE A 126 -2.35 0.96 20.60
CA PHE A 126 -3.66 1.42 21.08
C PHE A 126 -4.75 1.47 19.99
N LEU A 127 -4.42 1.70 18.72
CA LEU A 127 -5.40 2.03 17.69
C LEU A 127 -6.39 0.90 17.42
N LEU A 128 -5.95 -0.37 17.46
CA LEU A 128 -6.82 -1.54 17.28
C LEU A 128 -7.97 -1.60 18.27
N GLN A 129 -7.80 -1.10 19.49
CA GLN A 129 -8.85 -1.09 20.49
C GLN A 129 -9.98 -0.13 20.11
N PHE A 130 -9.63 1.02 19.48
CA PHE A 130 -10.61 1.98 18.97
C PHE A 130 -11.27 1.49 17.69
N LEU A 131 -10.49 0.94 16.75
CA LEU A 131 -11.01 0.43 15.49
C LEU A 131 -12.01 -0.73 15.68
N LYS A 132 -11.83 -1.55 16.69
CA LYS A 132 -12.76 -2.64 17.03
C LYS A 132 -14.14 -2.16 17.47
N LYS A 133 -14.26 -0.94 18.02
CA LYS A 133 -15.52 -0.40 18.52
C LYS A 133 -16.51 -0.04 17.40
N SER A 134 -16.03 0.30 16.20
CA SER A 134 -16.87 0.71 15.09
C SER A 134 -16.39 0.12 13.76
N LYS A 135 -17.29 -0.60 13.09
CA LYS A 135 -17.03 -1.13 11.74
C LYS A 135 -16.81 -0.01 10.73
N ILE A 136 -17.61 1.04 10.81
CA ILE A 136 -17.53 2.18 9.89
C ILE A 136 -16.17 2.88 10.04
N LEU A 137 -15.80 3.23 11.29
CA LEU A 137 -14.54 3.89 11.57
C LEU A 137 -13.33 3.07 11.07
N SER A 138 -13.36 1.75 11.27
CA SER A 138 -12.28 0.87 10.82
C SER A 138 -12.14 0.81 9.29
N HIS A 139 -13.26 0.84 8.55
CA HIS A 139 -13.21 0.88 7.08
C HIS A 139 -12.78 2.25 6.57
N VAL A 140 -13.27 3.35 7.16
CA VAL A 140 -12.85 4.71 6.82
C VAL A 140 -11.34 4.87 7.05
N TYR A 141 -10.84 4.40 8.19
CA TYR A 141 -9.41 4.38 8.48
C TYR A 141 -8.62 3.65 7.38
N LEU A 142 -9.01 2.43 7.02
CA LEU A 142 -8.30 1.65 6.02
C LEU A 142 -8.33 2.31 4.64
N VAL A 143 -9.51 2.77 4.22
CA VAL A 143 -9.71 3.41 2.90
C VAL A 143 -8.89 4.69 2.77
N LEU A 144 -8.64 5.42 3.85
CA LEU A 144 -7.81 6.61 3.81
C LEU A 144 -6.31 6.27 3.90
N VAL A 145 -5.93 5.35 4.77
CA VAL A 145 -4.52 5.10 5.10
C VAL A 145 -3.82 4.26 4.03
N VAL A 146 -4.47 3.25 3.47
CA VAL A 146 -3.83 2.38 2.47
C VAL A 146 -3.46 3.13 1.19
N PRO A 147 -4.33 3.96 0.58
CA PRO A 147 -3.93 4.76 -0.58
C PRO A 147 -2.77 5.71 -0.31
N LEU A 148 -2.69 6.28 0.90
CA LEU A 148 -1.53 7.11 1.28
C LEU A 148 -0.23 6.30 1.25
N THR A 149 -0.23 5.09 1.80
CA THR A 149 0.98 4.25 1.76
C THR A 149 1.35 3.84 0.34
N TRP A 150 0.37 3.64 -0.55
CA TRP A 150 0.62 3.34 -1.95
C TRP A 150 1.26 4.49 -2.72
N MET A 151 1.01 5.75 -2.33
CA MET A 151 1.70 6.89 -2.95
C MET A 151 3.20 6.89 -2.62
N ALA A 152 3.58 6.53 -1.40
CA ALA A 152 4.98 6.34 -1.04
C ALA A 152 5.64 5.19 -1.82
N PHE A 153 4.87 4.19 -2.23
CA PHE A 153 5.34 3.10 -3.09
C PHE A 153 5.48 3.51 -4.57
N ALA A 154 4.54 4.32 -5.08
CA ALA A 154 4.44 4.68 -6.49
C ALA A 154 5.40 5.79 -6.92
N ILE A 155 5.65 6.77 -6.05
CA ILE A 155 6.40 7.99 -6.39
C ILE A 155 7.86 7.82 -5.97
N ALA A 156 8.73 7.58 -6.95
CA ALA A 156 10.15 7.31 -6.71
C ALA A 156 10.91 8.53 -6.18
N ASP A 157 10.60 9.74 -6.66
CA ASP A 157 11.22 10.96 -6.18
C ASP A 157 10.61 11.42 -4.85
N VAL A 158 11.42 11.42 -3.79
CA VAL A 158 11.00 11.79 -2.44
C VAL A 158 10.53 13.25 -2.34
N GLY A 159 11.12 14.14 -3.14
CA GLY A 159 10.69 15.54 -3.21
C GLY A 159 9.30 15.67 -3.81
N GLN A 160 9.03 14.97 -4.92
CA GLN A 160 7.71 14.91 -5.55
C GLN A 160 6.67 14.25 -4.63
N LEU A 161 7.04 13.20 -3.90
CA LEU A 161 6.18 12.59 -2.90
C LEU A 161 5.76 13.59 -1.82
N GLY A 162 6.71 14.40 -1.32
CA GLY A 162 6.41 15.47 -0.37
C GLY A 162 5.42 16.51 -0.93
N VAL A 163 5.62 16.94 -2.17
CA VAL A 163 4.70 17.85 -2.88
C VAL A 163 3.33 17.21 -3.07
N TYR A 164 3.27 15.91 -3.40
CA TYR A 164 2.02 15.18 -3.57
C TYR A 164 1.21 15.14 -2.27
N TYR A 165 1.84 14.79 -1.14
CA TYR A 165 1.17 14.81 0.16
C TYR A 165 0.75 16.21 0.60
N ALA A 166 1.56 17.22 0.32
CA ALA A 166 1.19 18.60 0.60
C ALA A 166 -0.05 19.05 -0.20
N ARG A 167 -0.25 18.54 -1.41
CA ARG A 167 -1.48 18.77 -2.19
C ARG A 167 -2.69 18.03 -1.62
N MET A 168 -2.50 16.84 -1.07
CA MET A 168 -3.60 16.09 -0.44
C MET A 168 -4.12 16.78 0.83
N PHE A 169 -3.22 17.43 1.58
CA PHE A 169 -3.53 18.03 2.88
C PHE A 169 -3.36 19.56 2.85
N PRO A 170 -4.41 20.35 3.02
CA PRO A 170 -4.39 21.82 2.87
C PRO A 170 -3.55 22.56 3.91
N PHE A 171 -3.08 21.86 4.94
CA PHE A 171 -2.36 22.47 6.06
C PHE A 171 -0.92 22.86 5.72
N PHE A 172 -0.36 22.38 4.63
CA PHE A 172 1.05 22.55 4.29
C PHE A 172 1.33 23.61 3.22
N GLY A 173 0.39 24.52 2.92
CA GLY A 173 0.60 25.74 2.13
C GLY A 173 1.55 25.60 0.95
N VAL A 174 1.28 24.70 0.01
CA VAL A 174 2.07 24.62 -1.24
C VAL A 174 1.53 25.65 -2.22
N GLY A 175 2.39 26.59 -2.61
CA GLY A 175 2.09 27.66 -3.53
C GLY A 175 1.52 27.20 -4.88
N GLU A 176 0.74 28.05 -5.50
CA GLU A 176 -0.14 27.85 -6.67
C GLU A 176 0.54 27.50 -8.00
N THR A 177 1.73 26.97 -8.04
CA THR A 177 2.52 26.77 -9.27
C THR A 177 2.38 25.40 -9.91
N VAL A 178 1.15 24.86 -10.01
CA VAL A 178 0.93 23.66 -10.82
C VAL A 178 -0.12 23.91 -11.87
N ARG A 179 0.34 23.99 -13.11
CA ARG A 179 -0.47 24.26 -14.28
C ARG A 179 -1.48 23.14 -14.53
N GLN A 180 -2.66 23.53 -14.96
CA GLN A 180 -3.74 22.66 -15.42
C GLN A 180 -3.29 21.64 -16.52
N MET A 181 -2.18 21.96 -17.20
CA MET A 181 -1.55 21.10 -18.22
C MET A 181 -0.96 19.80 -17.68
N ASP A 182 -0.46 19.77 -16.44
CA ASP A 182 0.11 18.54 -15.86
C ASP A 182 -0.95 17.47 -15.62
N PHE A 183 -2.17 17.89 -15.28
CA PHE A 183 -3.29 16.94 -15.09
C PHE A 183 -3.76 16.31 -16.41
N LEU A 184 -3.90 17.12 -17.45
CA LEU A 184 -4.26 16.60 -18.78
C LEU A 184 -3.16 15.69 -19.34
N GLN A 185 -1.91 15.95 -19.01
CA GLN A 185 -0.78 15.11 -19.41
C GLN A 185 -0.80 13.75 -18.69
N TYR A 186 -1.13 13.71 -17.38
CA TYR A 186 -1.33 12.46 -16.62
C TYR A 186 -2.58 11.68 -17.06
N LEU A 187 -3.67 12.36 -17.34
CA LEU A 187 -4.90 11.75 -17.86
C LEU A 187 -4.69 11.20 -19.29
N ASN A 188 -3.97 11.92 -20.14
CA ASN A 188 -3.58 11.44 -21.45
C ASN A 188 -2.63 10.25 -21.36
N CYS A 189 -1.68 10.23 -20.43
CA CYS A 189 -0.80 9.08 -20.23
C CYS A 189 -1.59 7.81 -19.83
N LEU A 190 -2.59 7.94 -18.95
CA LEU A 190 -3.48 6.84 -18.56
C LEU A 190 -4.40 6.38 -19.72
N LEU A 191 -4.83 7.30 -20.58
CA LEU A 191 -5.68 6.99 -21.74
C LEU A 191 -4.87 6.44 -22.94
N TYR A 192 -3.59 6.83 -23.10
CA TYR A 192 -2.73 6.37 -24.19
C TYR A 192 -1.97 5.06 -23.89
N THR A 193 -1.95 4.57 -22.66
CA THR A 193 -1.44 3.24 -22.33
C THR A 193 -2.47 2.13 -22.51
N SER A 194 -3.71 2.47 -22.84
CA SER A 194 -4.69 1.50 -23.32
C SER A 194 -4.36 1.16 -24.78
N PRO A 195 -4.06 -0.12 -25.14
CA PRO A 195 -3.84 -0.51 -26.53
C PRO A 195 -5.08 -0.14 -27.34
N SER A 196 -4.89 0.66 -28.38
CA SER A 196 -5.95 0.98 -29.32
C SER A 196 -6.49 -0.32 -29.94
N PRO A 197 -7.82 -0.54 -29.97
CA PRO A 197 -8.38 -1.72 -30.60
C PRO A 197 -8.39 -1.63 -32.15
N ARG A 198 -7.50 -0.83 -32.73
CA ARG A 198 -7.37 -0.66 -34.17
C ARG A 198 -5.89 -0.56 -34.53
N ASP A 199 -5.26 -1.71 -34.67
CA ASP A 199 -4.21 -2.00 -35.64
C ASP A 199 -4.01 -3.53 -35.73
#